data_481049c010c1d4721aeb74f7902928a9
#
_entry.id   481049c010c1d4721aeb74f7902928a9
#
_cell.length_a   1.000
_cell.length_b   1.000
_cell.length_c   1.000
_cell.angle_alpha   90.00
_cell.angle_beta   90.00
_cell.angle_gamma   90.00
#
_symmetry.space_group_name_H-M   'P 1'
#
loop_
_entity.id
_entity.type
_entity.pdbx_description
1 polymer ?
#
loop_
_entity_poly.entity_id
_entity_poly.type
_entity_poly.pdbx_seq_one_letter_code
_entity_poly.pdbx_strand_id
1 'polypeptide(L)'
;MITVCVADNFPVVHFGVKSYFRDHSDISIVANIGNFSMLKDILQTKEVDVLLLDLQLEGLTSIFEVKTLLKEFPNTKIIIYSNLTEQIYAPNAIKAGASGFIHKTAKSADVADAIVKVHQGKIIMDETIKKNLALIAKQNKNERLYRKLSNREVEVLRYLSDGKKNHEIADILKLNE
;
A
#
# COMPACT_ATOMS: atom_id res chain seq x y z
N MET A 1 -6.70 -3.50 22.07
CA MET A 1 -7.52 -2.99 20.94
C MET A 1 -6.56 -2.38 19.94
N ILE A 2 -6.56 -2.85 18.69
CA ILE A 2 -5.64 -2.40 17.63
C ILE A 2 -6.15 -1.09 17.06
N THR A 3 -5.31 -0.05 17.06
CA THR A 3 -5.64 1.26 16.51
C THR A 3 -5.27 1.34 15.04
N VAL A 4 -6.23 1.74 14.19
CA VAL A 4 -6.05 1.75 12.73
C VAL A 4 -6.32 3.14 12.17
N CYS A 5 -5.42 3.62 11.32
CA CYS A 5 -5.62 4.79 10.46
C CYS A 5 -5.89 4.32 9.03
N VAL A 6 -6.85 4.95 8.36
CA VAL A 6 -7.17 4.71 6.94
C VAL A 6 -6.78 5.94 6.14
N ALA A 7 -5.84 5.77 5.20
CA ALA A 7 -5.35 6.81 4.32
C ALA A 7 -5.75 6.50 2.87
N ASP A 8 -6.78 7.16 2.38
CA ASP A 8 -7.44 6.88 1.11
C ASP A 8 -8.14 8.12 0.55
N ASN A 9 -8.13 8.34 -0.76
CA ASN A 9 -8.81 9.48 -1.37
C ASN A 9 -10.34 9.35 -1.38
N PHE A 10 -10.87 8.12 -1.29
CA PHE A 10 -12.28 7.87 -1.50
C PHE A 10 -13.07 7.87 -0.18
N PRO A 11 -13.99 8.83 0.05
CA PRO A 11 -14.82 8.89 1.26
C PRO A 11 -15.63 7.60 1.49
N VAL A 12 -16.03 6.91 0.41
CA VAL A 12 -16.78 5.65 0.51
C VAL A 12 -15.95 4.55 1.16
N VAL A 13 -14.63 4.52 0.93
CA VAL A 13 -13.72 3.58 1.57
C VAL A 13 -13.66 3.86 3.08
N HIS A 14 -13.50 5.12 3.45
CA HIS A 14 -13.53 5.54 4.86
C HIS A 14 -14.84 5.13 5.55
N PHE A 15 -15.97 5.39 4.90
CA PHE A 15 -17.27 5.02 5.43
C PHE A 15 -17.42 3.50 5.56
N GLY A 16 -17.06 2.75 4.52
CA GLY A 16 -17.16 1.29 4.50
C GLY A 16 -16.30 0.63 5.57
N VAL A 17 -15.03 1.03 5.68
CA VAL A 17 -14.11 0.51 6.69
C VAL A 17 -14.59 0.86 8.09
N LYS A 18 -14.93 2.14 8.34
CA LYS A 18 -15.44 2.58 9.65
C LYS A 18 -16.74 1.87 10.05
N SER A 19 -17.65 1.67 9.08
CA SER A 19 -18.92 0.98 9.33
C SER A 19 -18.70 -0.49 9.69
N TYR A 20 -17.82 -1.18 8.97
CA TYR A 20 -17.49 -2.57 9.23
C TYR A 20 -16.87 -2.79 10.61
N PHE A 21 -15.94 -1.91 11.00
CA PHE A 21 -15.21 -2.04 12.28
C PHE A 21 -15.92 -1.37 13.47
N ARG A 22 -17.12 -0.78 13.28
CA ARG A 22 -17.84 -0.08 14.35
C ARG A 22 -18.05 -0.93 15.60
N ASP A 23 -18.47 -2.17 15.37
CA ASP A 23 -18.85 -3.10 16.43
C ASP A 23 -17.77 -4.19 16.65
N HIS A 24 -16.56 -3.96 16.12
CA HIS A 24 -15.46 -4.90 16.26
C HIS A 24 -14.74 -4.68 17.59
N SER A 25 -14.67 -5.70 18.46
CA SER A 25 -14.11 -5.57 19.81
C SER A 25 -12.60 -5.27 19.84
N ASP A 26 -11.87 -5.70 18.82
CA ASP A 26 -10.42 -5.74 18.84
C ASP A 26 -9.74 -4.72 17.91
N ILE A 27 -10.52 -4.05 17.04
CA ILE A 27 -10.01 -3.09 16.06
C ILE A 27 -10.79 -1.77 16.18
N SER A 28 -10.08 -0.65 16.24
CA SER A 28 -10.65 0.70 16.29
C SER A 28 -10.08 1.58 15.18
N ILE A 29 -10.96 2.19 14.39
CA ILE A 29 -10.57 3.18 13.39
C ILE A 29 -10.42 4.54 14.06
N VAL A 30 -9.18 4.97 14.30
CA VAL A 30 -8.87 6.21 15.05
C VAL A 30 -8.70 7.44 14.15
N ALA A 31 -8.44 7.23 12.85
CA ALA A 31 -8.34 8.32 11.88
C ALA A 31 -8.69 7.86 10.46
N ASN A 32 -9.22 8.80 9.67
CA ASN A 32 -9.44 8.69 8.24
C ASN A 32 -8.87 9.94 7.58
N ILE A 33 -7.99 9.80 6.61
CA ILE A 33 -7.32 10.90 5.93
C ILE A 33 -7.36 10.72 4.41
N GLY A 34 -7.59 11.82 3.69
CA GLY A 34 -7.68 11.83 2.23
C GLY A 34 -6.45 12.41 1.54
N ASN A 35 -5.41 12.83 2.28
CA ASN A 35 -4.22 13.43 1.71
C ASN A 35 -2.98 13.04 2.53
N PHE A 36 -1.87 12.75 1.83
CA PHE A 36 -0.63 12.31 2.44
C PHE A 36 0.02 13.36 3.35
N SER A 37 -0.17 14.66 3.06
CA SER A 37 0.37 15.74 3.90
C SER A 37 -0.16 15.71 5.32
N MET A 38 -1.41 15.24 5.52
CA MET A 38 -2.04 15.14 6.84
C MET A 38 -1.57 13.90 7.62
N LEU A 39 -0.94 12.93 6.95
CA LEU A 39 -0.61 11.64 7.55
C LEU A 39 0.38 11.78 8.69
N LYS A 40 1.41 12.60 8.51
CA LYS A 40 2.44 12.80 9.53
C LYS A 40 1.87 13.42 10.81
N ASP A 41 1.01 14.43 10.68
CA ASP A 41 0.38 15.08 11.83
C ASP A 41 -0.48 14.08 12.62
N ILE A 42 -1.20 13.22 11.92
CA ILE A 42 -2.00 12.17 12.55
C ILE A 42 -1.10 11.16 13.27
N LEU A 43 -0.04 10.67 12.63
CA LEU A 43 0.88 9.70 13.23
C LEU A 43 1.70 10.27 14.40
N GLN A 44 1.89 11.60 14.45
CA GLN A 44 2.52 12.29 15.59
C GLN A 44 1.59 12.50 16.78
N THR A 45 0.29 12.68 16.51
CA THR A 45 -0.69 13.05 17.54
C THR A 45 -1.53 11.89 18.04
N LYS A 46 -1.55 10.76 17.32
CA LYS A 46 -2.32 9.56 17.67
C LYS A 46 -1.46 8.31 17.66
N GLU A 47 -1.71 7.41 18.57
CA GLU A 47 -1.19 6.06 18.48
C GLU A 47 -1.90 5.31 17.34
N VAL A 48 -1.11 4.86 16.37
CA VAL A 48 -1.57 4.10 15.22
C VAL A 48 -0.74 2.82 15.11
N ASP A 49 -1.35 1.70 15.44
CA ASP A 49 -0.69 0.38 15.32
C ASP A 49 -0.58 -0.04 13.86
N VAL A 50 -1.66 0.16 13.08
CA VAL A 50 -1.72 -0.23 11.68
C VAL A 50 -2.26 0.91 10.82
N LEU A 51 -1.52 1.23 9.76
CA LEU A 51 -1.93 2.14 8.71
C LEU A 51 -2.39 1.35 7.48
N LEU A 52 -3.66 1.49 7.08
CA LEU A 52 -4.14 1.09 5.77
C LEU A 52 -3.86 2.24 4.80
N LEU A 53 -2.94 2.06 3.86
CA LEU A 53 -2.46 3.11 2.95
C LEU A 53 -2.78 2.78 1.50
N ASP A 54 -3.53 3.64 0.82
CA ASP A 54 -3.65 3.58 -0.62
C ASP A 54 -2.41 4.19 -1.30
N LEU A 55 -1.85 3.48 -2.27
CA LEU A 55 -0.73 4.00 -3.08
C LEU A 55 -1.13 5.12 -4.03
N GLN A 56 -2.41 5.32 -4.25
CA GLN A 56 -2.97 6.41 -5.04
C GLN A 56 -3.43 7.59 -4.17
N LEU A 57 -3.06 7.61 -2.88
CA LEU A 57 -3.39 8.71 -1.97
C LEU A 57 -2.83 10.02 -2.50
N GLU A 58 -3.65 11.06 -2.52
CA GLU A 58 -3.25 12.40 -2.94
C GLU A 58 -2.02 12.89 -2.14
N GLY A 59 -1.01 13.36 -2.85
CA GLY A 59 0.25 13.80 -2.26
C GLY A 59 1.26 12.70 -2.00
N LEU A 60 0.91 11.41 -2.14
CA LEU A 60 1.87 10.31 -2.11
C LEU A 60 2.50 10.15 -3.51
N THR A 61 3.76 10.52 -3.66
CA THR A 61 4.44 10.55 -4.97
C THR A 61 5.23 9.29 -5.28
N SER A 62 5.62 8.53 -4.26
CA SER A 62 6.47 7.34 -4.44
C SER A 62 6.29 6.34 -3.32
N ILE A 63 6.43 5.05 -3.67
CA ILE A 63 6.50 3.95 -2.70
C ILE A 63 7.67 4.11 -1.70
N PHE A 64 8.70 4.89 -2.03
CA PHE A 64 9.80 5.18 -1.11
C PHE A 64 9.36 6.00 0.11
N GLU A 65 8.24 6.72 0.03
CA GLU A 65 7.69 7.44 1.18
C GLU A 65 7.22 6.49 2.28
N VAL A 66 6.82 5.25 1.93
CA VAL A 66 6.55 4.17 2.90
C VAL A 66 7.78 3.91 3.77
N LYS A 67 8.97 3.85 3.15
CA LYS A 67 10.23 3.65 3.88
C LYS A 67 10.56 4.83 4.79
N THR A 68 10.25 6.04 4.34
CA THR A 68 10.46 7.28 5.14
C THR A 68 9.51 7.30 6.33
N LEU A 69 8.23 6.99 6.13
CA LEU A 69 7.24 6.86 7.21
C LEU A 69 7.67 5.84 8.27
N LEU A 70 8.12 4.66 7.84
CA LEU A 70 8.55 3.61 8.77
C LEU A 70 9.80 3.95 9.57
N LYS A 71 10.67 4.82 9.04
CA LYS A 71 11.82 5.35 9.81
C LYS A 71 11.37 6.36 10.86
N GLU A 72 10.40 7.19 10.52
CA GLU A 72 9.87 8.25 11.39
C GLU A 72 8.91 7.66 12.43
N PHE A 73 8.12 6.63 12.05
CA PHE A 73 7.11 5.97 12.89
C PHE A 73 7.34 4.45 12.93
N PRO A 74 8.40 3.96 13.61
CA PRO A 74 8.81 2.55 13.56
C PRO A 74 7.82 1.58 14.22
N ASN A 75 6.94 2.08 15.08
CA ASN A 75 5.92 1.28 15.76
C ASN A 75 4.69 1.05 14.90
N THR A 76 4.41 1.93 13.92
CA THR A 76 3.28 1.79 13.00
C THR A 76 3.59 0.76 11.93
N LYS A 77 2.72 -0.22 11.75
CA LYS A 77 2.79 -1.20 10.64
C LYS A 77 1.99 -0.67 9.46
N ILE A 78 2.48 -0.86 8.24
CA ILE A 78 1.82 -0.37 7.03
C ILE A 78 1.31 -1.55 6.21
N ILE A 79 0.00 -1.58 5.96
CA ILE A 79 -0.65 -2.43 4.97
C ILE A 79 -1.01 -1.55 3.78
N ILE A 80 -0.52 -1.89 2.61
CA ILE A 80 -1.00 -1.27 1.38
C ILE A 80 -2.41 -1.81 1.08
N TYR A 81 -3.38 -0.92 0.97
CA TYR A 81 -4.78 -1.22 0.68
C TYR A 81 -5.20 -0.45 -0.56
N SER A 82 -5.12 -1.10 -1.73
CA SER A 82 -5.20 -0.41 -3.02
C SER A 82 -5.95 -1.21 -4.09
N ASN A 83 -6.42 -0.53 -5.13
CA ASN A 83 -6.95 -1.15 -6.36
C ASN A 83 -5.85 -1.49 -7.37
N LEU A 84 -4.59 -1.18 -7.07
CA LEU A 84 -3.47 -1.49 -7.94
C LEU A 84 -3.17 -3.00 -7.93
N THR A 85 -2.66 -3.49 -9.06
CA THR A 85 -2.35 -4.91 -9.25
C THR A 85 -1.29 -5.39 -8.26
N GLU A 86 -1.66 -6.28 -7.37
CA GLU A 86 -0.79 -6.80 -6.29
C GLU A 86 0.54 -7.35 -6.81
N GLN A 87 0.51 -8.14 -7.88
CA GLN A 87 1.70 -8.78 -8.46
C GLN A 87 2.77 -7.77 -8.89
N ILE A 88 2.37 -6.52 -9.18
CA ILE A 88 3.29 -5.46 -9.63
C ILE A 88 3.78 -4.63 -8.44
N TYR A 89 2.86 -4.23 -7.58
CA TYR A 89 3.15 -3.24 -6.55
C TYR A 89 3.58 -3.84 -5.22
N ALA A 90 3.07 -5.03 -4.84
CA ALA A 90 3.40 -5.65 -3.57
C ALA A 90 4.91 -5.94 -3.40
N PRO A 91 5.66 -6.42 -4.42
CA PRO A 91 7.10 -6.63 -4.26
C PRO A 91 7.86 -5.36 -3.82
N ASN A 92 7.54 -4.22 -4.43
CA ASN A 92 8.18 -2.95 -4.08
C ASN A 92 7.69 -2.39 -2.74
N ALA A 93 6.40 -2.56 -2.43
CA ALA A 93 5.84 -2.17 -1.14
C ALA A 93 6.50 -2.92 0.03
N ILE A 94 6.61 -4.24 -0.08
CA ILE A 94 7.27 -5.07 0.94
C ILE A 94 8.76 -4.74 1.05
N LYS A 95 9.47 -4.50 -0.06
CA LYS A 95 10.87 -4.05 -0.04
C LYS A 95 11.03 -2.67 0.61
N ALA A 96 10.04 -1.80 0.48
CA ALA A 96 10.01 -0.51 1.17
C ALA A 96 9.73 -0.65 2.68
N GLY A 97 9.28 -1.83 3.13
CA GLY A 97 9.04 -2.17 4.53
C GLY A 97 7.56 -2.31 4.88
N ALA A 98 6.63 -2.24 3.92
CA ALA A 98 5.23 -2.53 4.18
C ALA A 98 5.07 -3.96 4.73
N SER A 99 4.16 -4.12 5.68
CA SER A 99 3.87 -5.41 6.32
C SER A 99 2.82 -6.23 5.55
N GLY A 100 2.22 -5.67 4.52
CA GLY A 100 1.27 -6.38 3.68
C GLY A 100 0.80 -5.57 2.48
N PHE A 101 0.16 -6.29 1.55
CA PHE A 101 -0.60 -5.73 0.45
C PHE A 101 -1.97 -6.42 0.39
N ILE A 102 -3.03 -5.65 0.28
CA ILE A 102 -4.40 -6.13 0.16
C ILE A 102 -5.09 -5.36 -0.95
N HIS A 103 -5.69 -6.07 -1.88
CA HIS A 103 -6.52 -5.45 -2.91
C HIS A 103 -7.87 -4.99 -2.31
N LYS A 104 -8.38 -3.82 -2.72
CA LYS A 104 -9.64 -3.25 -2.17
C LYS A 104 -10.89 -4.09 -2.44
N THR A 105 -10.81 -5.09 -3.32
CA THR A 105 -11.88 -6.08 -3.53
C THR A 105 -11.88 -7.22 -2.53
N ALA A 106 -10.90 -7.28 -1.61
CA ALA A 106 -10.86 -8.28 -0.54
C ALA A 106 -12.11 -8.16 0.36
N LYS A 107 -12.54 -9.29 0.90
CA LYS A 107 -13.63 -9.29 1.88
C LYS A 107 -13.20 -8.55 3.15
N SER A 108 -14.12 -7.86 3.77
CA SER A 108 -13.82 -7.10 5.01
C SER A 108 -13.26 -7.99 6.13
N ALA A 109 -13.67 -9.26 6.19
CA ALA A 109 -13.12 -10.24 7.13
C ALA A 109 -11.64 -10.53 6.87
N ASP A 110 -11.21 -10.58 5.59
CA ASP A 110 -9.81 -10.79 5.23
C ASP A 110 -8.96 -9.57 5.60
N VAL A 111 -9.53 -8.36 5.47
CA VAL A 111 -8.88 -7.12 5.93
C VAL A 111 -8.70 -7.13 7.44
N ALA A 112 -9.73 -7.55 8.20
CA ALA A 112 -9.65 -7.68 9.65
C ALA A 112 -8.58 -8.69 10.09
N ASP A 113 -8.56 -9.87 9.49
CA ASP A 113 -7.56 -10.91 9.75
C ASP A 113 -6.13 -10.42 9.44
N ALA A 114 -5.96 -9.69 8.34
CA ALA A 114 -4.68 -9.12 7.98
C ALA A 114 -4.20 -8.05 8.99
N ILE A 115 -5.08 -7.17 9.46
CA ILE A 115 -4.75 -6.17 10.49
C ILE A 115 -4.23 -6.88 11.75
N VAL A 116 -4.94 -7.91 12.22
CA VAL A 116 -4.52 -8.68 13.40
C VAL A 116 -3.17 -9.36 13.18
N LYS A 117 -2.98 -10.03 12.05
CA LYS A 117 -1.73 -10.72 11.72
C LYS A 117 -0.55 -9.76 11.62
N VAL A 118 -0.74 -8.59 10.98
CA VAL A 118 0.29 -7.56 10.83
C VAL A 118 0.64 -6.94 12.18
N HIS A 119 -0.34 -6.67 13.02
CA HIS A 119 -0.09 -6.21 14.39
C HIS A 119 0.76 -7.21 15.19
N GLN A 120 0.57 -8.52 14.97
CA GLN A 120 1.40 -9.59 15.52
C GLN A 120 2.80 -9.72 14.88
N GLY A 121 3.16 -8.84 13.95
CA GLY A 121 4.46 -8.84 13.26
C GLY A 121 4.56 -9.77 12.05
N LYS A 122 3.46 -10.35 11.58
CA LYS A 122 3.44 -11.18 10.37
C LYS A 122 3.42 -10.29 9.12
N ILE A 123 4.03 -10.77 8.03
CA ILE A 123 3.94 -10.13 6.71
C ILE A 123 2.86 -10.84 5.90
N ILE A 124 1.92 -10.06 5.37
CA ILE A 124 0.80 -10.55 4.56
C ILE A 124 1.09 -10.30 3.08
N MET A 125 1.20 -11.37 2.32
CA MET A 125 1.34 -11.33 0.86
C MET A 125 0.93 -12.67 0.26
N ASP A 126 0.55 -12.65 -1.02
CA ASP A 126 0.28 -13.86 -1.79
C ASP A 126 1.52 -14.77 -1.87
N GLU A 127 1.30 -16.08 -1.87
CA GLU A 127 2.39 -17.08 -1.93
C GLU A 127 3.18 -17.02 -3.24
N THR A 128 2.54 -16.62 -4.34
CA THR A 128 3.20 -16.42 -5.63
C THR A 128 4.16 -15.24 -5.56
N ILE A 129 3.76 -14.17 -4.87
CA ILE A 129 4.61 -12.99 -4.65
C ILE A 129 5.79 -13.33 -3.76
N LYS A 130 5.60 -14.12 -2.70
CA LYS A 130 6.68 -14.60 -1.85
C LYS A 130 7.72 -15.39 -2.65
N LYS A 131 7.27 -16.32 -3.50
CA LYS A 131 8.16 -17.11 -4.38
C LYS A 131 8.92 -16.20 -5.35
N ASN A 132 8.26 -15.24 -5.97
CA ASN A 132 8.89 -14.29 -6.89
C ASN A 132 9.93 -13.40 -6.19
N LEU A 133 9.63 -12.90 -4.99
CA LEU A 133 10.60 -12.14 -4.18
C LEU A 133 11.83 -12.97 -3.85
N ALA A 134 11.66 -14.24 -3.49
CA ALA A 134 12.76 -15.15 -3.22
C ALA A 134 13.63 -15.44 -4.48
N LEU A 135 13.01 -15.54 -5.65
CA LEU A 135 13.71 -15.68 -6.94
C LEU A 135 14.48 -14.42 -7.31
N ILE A 136 13.87 -13.24 -7.14
CA ILE A 136 14.50 -11.94 -7.43
C ILE A 136 15.68 -11.69 -6.48
N ALA A 137 15.56 -12.07 -5.21
CA ALA A 137 16.66 -11.96 -4.24
C ALA A 137 17.89 -12.79 -4.64
N LYS A 138 17.70 -13.86 -5.40
CA LYS A 138 18.80 -14.68 -5.97
C LYS A 138 19.41 -14.09 -7.24
N GLN A 139 18.72 -13.17 -7.94
CA GLN A 139 19.15 -12.62 -9.26
C GLN A 139 19.68 -11.17 -9.17
N ASN A 140 20.51 -10.87 -8.23
CA ASN A 140 21.00 -9.55 -7.77
C ASN A 140 21.52 -8.52 -8.81
N LYS A 141 21.35 -8.64 -10.13
CA LYS A 141 21.93 -7.71 -11.11
C LYS A 141 20.97 -6.61 -11.62
N ASN A 142 19.67 -6.85 -11.70
CA ASN A 142 18.70 -5.91 -12.28
C ASN A 142 17.93 -5.09 -11.24
N GLU A 143 18.08 -5.37 -9.94
CA GLU A 143 17.33 -4.74 -8.85
C GLU A 143 17.57 -3.23 -8.69
N ARG A 144 18.73 -2.72 -9.12
CA ARG A 144 19.10 -1.30 -8.95
C ARG A 144 18.25 -0.34 -9.79
N LEU A 145 17.74 -0.81 -10.92
CA LEU A 145 16.96 0.03 -11.85
C LEU A 145 15.52 0.21 -11.35
N TYR A 146 14.84 -0.88 -10.96
CA TYR A 146 13.45 -0.80 -10.48
C TYR A 146 13.28 -0.07 -9.15
N ARG A 147 14.32 -0.04 -8.30
CA ARG A 147 14.30 0.68 -7.00
C ARG A 147 14.18 2.20 -7.13
N LYS A 148 14.44 2.74 -8.31
CA LYS A 148 14.44 4.20 -8.56
C LYS A 148 13.17 4.69 -9.25
N LEU A 149 12.31 3.78 -9.69
CA LEU A 149 11.11 4.14 -10.44
C LEU A 149 9.95 4.48 -9.51
N SER A 150 9.26 5.54 -9.85
CA SER A 150 7.95 5.86 -9.26
C SER A 150 6.91 4.80 -9.66
N ASN A 151 5.80 4.73 -8.94
CA ASN A 151 4.69 3.84 -9.29
C ASN A 151 4.25 4.05 -10.75
N ARG A 152 4.25 5.29 -11.21
CA ARG A 152 3.83 5.65 -12.56
C ARG A 152 4.80 5.15 -13.64
N GLU A 153 6.10 5.23 -13.38
CA GLU A 153 7.12 4.70 -14.29
C GLU A 153 7.04 3.17 -14.37
N VAL A 154 6.73 2.49 -13.27
CA VAL A 154 6.50 1.03 -13.26
C VAL A 154 5.29 0.66 -14.12
N GLU A 155 4.18 1.42 -14.05
CA GLU A 155 3.00 1.22 -14.91
C GLU A 155 3.36 1.40 -16.39
N VAL A 156 4.04 2.48 -16.74
CA VAL A 156 4.48 2.76 -18.11
C VAL A 156 5.35 1.62 -18.65
N LEU A 157 6.36 1.19 -17.88
CA LEU A 157 7.23 0.09 -18.28
C LEU A 157 6.49 -1.23 -18.50
N ARG A 158 5.45 -1.50 -17.71
CA ARG A 158 4.63 -2.67 -17.90
C ARG A 158 3.89 -2.62 -19.23
N TYR A 159 3.17 -1.53 -19.51
CA TYR A 159 2.45 -1.41 -20.76
C TYR A 159 3.38 -1.46 -21.98
N LEU A 160 4.61 -0.92 -21.86
CA LEU A 160 5.65 -1.09 -22.87
C LEU A 160 6.06 -2.57 -23.04
N SER A 161 6.21 -3.32 -21.95
CA SER A 161 6.54 -4.75 -21.99
C SER A 161 5.41 -5.60 -22.58
N ASP A 162 4.16 -5.16 -22.43
CA ASP A 162 2.96 -5.77 -23.03
C ASP A 162 2.78 -5.34 -24.51
N GLY A 163 3.75 -4.61 -25.08
CA GLY A 163 3.76 -4.17 -26.47
C GLY A 163 2.85 -2.99 -26.80
N LYS A 164 2.37 -2.26 -25.79
CA LYS A 164 1.55 -1.06 -25.98
C LYS A 164 2.39 0.09 -26.54
N LYS A 165 1.78 0.86 -27.43
CA LYS A 165 2.40 2.07 -27.99
C LYS A 165 2.24 3.25 -27.04
N ASN A 166 3.10 4.27 -27.15
CA ASN A 166 3.11 5.41 -26.25
C ASN A 166 1.75 6.13 -26.14
N HIS A 167 1.04 6.33 -27.26
CA HIS A 167 -0.28 6.96 -27.25
C HIS A 167 -1.34 6.11 -26.52
N GLU A 168 -1.31 4.76 -26.69
CA GLU A 168 -2.21 3.86 -25.95
C GLU A 168 -1.96 3.91 -24.45
N ILE A 169 -0.67 4.03 -24.07
CA ILE A 169 -0.26 4.15 -22.65
C ILE A 169 -0.74 5.50 -22.10
N ALA A 170 -0.58 6.58 -22.86
CA ALA A 170 -1.04 7.91 -22.46
C ALA A 170 -2.57 7.92 -22.23
N ASP A 171 -3.33 7.31 -23.12
CA ASP A 171 -4.80 7.19 -22.99
C ASP A 171 -5.20 6.37 -21.76
N ILE A 172 -4.60 5.19 -21.57
CA ILE A 172 -4.87 4.29 -20.42
C ILE A 172 -4.56 4.99 -19.09
N LEU A 173 -3.44 5.69 -19.06
CA LEU A 173 -2.94 6.35 -17.86
C LEU A 173 -3.46 7.79 -17.70
N LYS A 174 -4.29 8.28 -18.61
CA LYS A 174 -4.81 9.68 -18.62
C LYS A 174 -3.67 10.70 -18.47
N LEU A 175 -2.59 10.49 -19.19
CA LEU A 175 -1.48 11.44 -19.28
C LEU A 175 -1.79 12.43 -20.40
N ASN A 176 -1.61 13.74 -20.13
CA ASN A 176 -1.57 14.72 -21.18
C ASN A 176 -0.26 14.53 -21.98
N GLU A 177 -0.36 14.67 -23.31
CA GLU A 177 0.81 14.68 -24.17
C GLU A 177 1.80 15.81 -23.84
#